data_629479e4ea67cc7c602d80863518112e
#
_entry.id   629479e4ea67cc7c602d80863518112e
#
_cell.length_a   1.000
_cell.length_b   1.000
_cell.length_c   1.000
_cell.angle_alpha   90.00
_cell.angle_beta   90.00
_cell.angle_gamma   90.00
#
_symmetry.space_group_name_H-M   'P 1'
#
loop_
_entity.id
_entity.type
_entity.pdbx_description
1 polymer ?
#
loop_
_entity_poly.entity_id
_entity_poly.type
_entity_poly.pdbx_seq_one_letter_code
_entity_poly.pdbx_strand_id
1 'polypeptide(L)'
;MRTVYSGLVDESFIGQTVTLYGWAHRRRDHGGVIFIDLRDREGLVQVVCDPDRPEVFSTADHCRNEYCLKVVGVVRARPEGTKNPSLISGGVEVLCHELEILNPSATPPFHLDDENLSETTRLTYRVLDLRRPVMQKNLRTRYRTAMAFRKFLDANGFIDVETPALTRSTPEGARDYLVPSRVQEGCFFALPQSPQLFKQLLMVAGFDRYYQIVKCFRDEDLRADRQPEFTQVDIETSFLNMDEIRGLMEELIRTVFKEVLDVDFVNPFPVMLWDDAMAKYGSDKQIGRAHV
;
A
#
# COMPACT_ATOMS: atom_id res chain seq x y z
N MET A 1 9.90 22.95 -9.56
CA MET A 1 8.77 22.12 -8.98
C MET A 1 8.39 21.08 -10.02
N ARG A 2 7.99 19.86 -9.61
CA ARG A 2 7.53 18.81 -10.54
C ARG A 2 6.28 19.27 -11.30
N THR A 3 6.25 19.07 -12.62
CA THR A 3 5.06 19.35 -13.45
C THR A 3 4.04 18.23 -13.32
N VAL A 4 4.49 16.97 -13.45
CA VAL A 4 3.67 15.77 -13.46
C VAL A 4 4.50 14.58 -12.96
N TYR A 5 3.86 13.51 -12.51
CA TYR A 5 4.56 12.25 -12.22
C TYR A 5 4.96 11.53 -13.52
N SER A 6 6.14 10.91 -13.50
CA SER A 6 6.72 10.22 -14.68
C SER A 6 5.78 9.16 -15.26
N GLY A 7 5.18 8.34 -14.40
CA GLY A 7 4.24 7.31 -14.83
C GLY A 7 2.89 7.82 -15.36
N LEU A 8 2.59 9.11 -15.22
CA LEU A 8 1.35 9.73 -15.69
C LEU A 8 1.55 10.63 -16.93
N VAL A 9 2.76 10.66 -17.49
CA VAL A 9 3.00 11.37 -18.76
C VAL A 9 2.40 10.56 -19.90
N ASP A 10 1.40 11.13 -20.56
CA ASP A 10 0.69 10.50 -21.68
C ASP A 10 0.71 11.40 -22.92
N GLU A 11 -0.06 11.02 -23.94
CA GLU A 11 -0.12 11.73 -25.23
C GLU A 11 -0.65 13.16 -25.11
N SER A 12 -1.39 13.52 -24.05
CA SER A 12 -1.91 14.88 -23.80
C SER A 12 -0.81 15.89 -23.48
N PHE A 13 0.40 15.40 -23.11
CA PHE A 13 1.57 16.24 -22.83
C PHE A 13 2.44 16.49 -24.07
N ILE A 14 2.14 15.91 -25.24
CA ILE A 14 2.98 16.09 -26.45
C ILE A 14 3.11 17.58 -26.78
N GLY A 15 4.37 17.99 -27.00
CA GLY A 15 4.75 19.39 -27.25
C GLY A 15 4.97 20.23 -26.00
N GLN A 16 4.59 19.74 -24.81
CA GLN A 16 4.78 20.46 -23.56
C GLN A 16 6.15 20.20 -22.95
N THR A 17 6.73 21.21 -22.31
CA THR A 17 7.92 21.08 -21.47
C THR A 17 7.50 20.60 -20.09
N VAL A 18 8.09 19.52 -19.61
CA VAL A 18 7.84 18.94 -18.28
C VAL A 18 9.10 18.93 -17.43
N THR A 19 8.92 19.10 -16.13
CA THR A 19 9.96 18.91 -15.10
C THR A 19 9.60 17.69 -14.29
N LEU A 20 10.44 16.65 -14.36
CA LEU A 20 10.24 15.35 -13.72
C LEU A 20 11.31 15.11 -12.66
N TYR A 21 10.95 14.36 -11.64
CA TYR A 21 11.85 13.89 -10.59
C TYR A 21 11.62 12.40 -10.37
N GLY A 22 12.68 11.63 -10.32
CA GLY A 22 12.58 10.18 -10.13
C GLY A 22 13.93 9.51 -9.99
N TRP A 23 13.92 8.21 -10.12
CA TRP A 23 15.10 7.36 -10.08
C TRP A 23 15.37 6.75 -11.45
N ALA A 24 16.65 6.69 -11.86
CA ALA A 24 17.07 5.97 -13.04
C ALA A 24 16.82 4.46 -12.84
N HIS A 25 15.73 3.95 -13.41
CA HIS A 25 15.38 2.54 -13.30
C HIS A 25 16.29 1.67 -14.18
N ARG A 26 16.50 2.12 -15.42
CA ARG A 26 17.40 1.49 -16.39
C ARG A 26 18.02 2.55 -17.30
N ARG A 27 19.32 2.39 -17.59
CA ARG A 27 20.03 3.16 -18.60
C ARG A 27 20.40 2.23 -19.75
N ARG A 28 20.20 2.69 -20.97
CA ARG A 28 20.57 1.97 -22.20
C ARG A 28 21.28 2.95 -23.14
N ASP A 29 22.28 2.47 -23.84
CA ASP A 29 22.96 3.18 -24.92
C ASP A 29 22.68 2.43 -26.25
N HIS A 30 22.09 3.13 -27.19
CA HIS A 30 21.78 2.58 -28.52
C HIS A 30 22.20 3.55 -29.60
N GLY A 31 23.29 3.20 -30.29
CA GLY A 31 23.74 3.96 -31.42
C GLY A 31 24.17 5.40 -31.12
N GLY A 32 24.67 5.66 -29.92
CA GLY A 32 25.11 6.97 -29.50
C GLY A 32 24.00 7.86 -28.91
N VAL A 33 22.81 7.32 -28.69
CA VAL A 33 21.74 7.97 -27.94
C VAL A 33 21.53 7.24 -26.60
N ILE A 34 21.48 7.98 -25.50
CA ILE A 34 21.25 7.39 -24.17
C ILE A 34 19.78 7.50 -23.82
N PHE A 35 19.20 6.35 -23.43
CA PHE A 35 17.83 6.25 -22.93
C PHE A 35 17.87 5.95 -21.45
N ILE A 36 17.09 6.72 -20.66
CA ILE A 36 16.90 6.51 -19.24
C ILE A 36 15.42 6.27 -18.98
N ASP A 37 15.07 5.12 -18.41
CA ASP A 37 13.73 4.89 -17.89
C ASP A 37 13.65 5.56 -16.52
N LEU A 38 13.01 6.72 -16.44
CA LEU A 38 12.82 7.47 -15.20
C LEU A 38 11.61 6.95 -14.46
N ARG A 39 11.82 6.47 -13.23
CA ARG A 39 10.79 5.89 -12.38
C ARG A 39 10.42 6.82 -11.25
N ASP A 40 9.14 6.91 -10.98
CA ASP A 40 8.61 7.43 -9.74
C ASP A 40 7.50 6.52 -9.18
N ARG A 41 6.75 6.99 -8.20
CA ARG A 41 5.70 6.18 -7.56
C ARG A 41 4.51 5.84 -8.47
N GLU A 42 4.32 6.59 -9.57
CA GLU A 42 3.21 6.36 -10.52
C GLU A 42 3.62 5.48 -11.70
N GLY A 43 4.92 5.26 -11.91
CA GLY A 43 5.42 4.39 -12.96
C GLY A 43 6.69 4.90 -13.62
N LEU A 44 6.82 4.62 -14.91
CA LEU A 44 8.00 4.89 -15.73
C LEU A 44 7.68 5.83 -16.89
N VAL A 45 8.66 6.65 -17.29
CA VAL A 45 8.68 7.32 -18.59
C VAL A 45 10.07 7.19 -19.20
N GLN A 46 10.15 7.01 -20.51
CA GLN A 46 11.42 7.02 -21.23
C GLN A 46 11.92 8.45 -21.42
N VAL A 47 13.16 8.70 -21.04
CA VAL A 47 13.88 9.95 -21.25
C VAL A 47 14.96 9.70 -22.30
N VAL A 48 15.02 10.57 -23.31
CA VAL A 48 15.97 10.50 -24.40
C VAL A 48 17.01 11.58 -24.21
N CYS A 49 18.27 11.19 -24.10
CA CYS A 49 19.42 12.08 -24.00
C CYS A 49 20.22 12.01 -25.32
N ASP A 50 20.06 13.05 -26.14
CA ASP A 50 20.61 13.15 -27.47
C ASP A 50 22.07 13.67 -27.44
N PRO A 51 23.02 13.13 -28.21
CA PRO A 51 24.39 13.64 -28.32
C PRO A 51 24.48 15.08 -28.83
N ASP A 52 23.47 15.59 -29.54
CA ASP A 52 23.38 17.00 -29.94
C ASP A 52 23.36 17.97 -28.78
N ARG A 53 23.20 17.46 -27.54
CA ARG A 53 23.26 18.18 -26.27
C ARG A 53 24.38 17.63 -25.37
N PRO A 54 25.63 18.08 -25.60
CA PRO A 54 26.79 17.45 -24.95
C PRO A 54 26.77 17.40 -23.45
N GLU A 55 26.22 18.43 -22.77
CA GLU A 55 26.13 18.47 -21.31
C GLU A 55 25.16 17.42 -20.75
N VAL A 56 23.96 17.31 -21.39
CA VAL A 56 22.95 16.30 -21.05
C VAL A 56 23.49 14.91 -21.30
N PHE A 57 24.12 14.71 -22.48
CA PHE A 57 24.67 13.43 -22.86
C PHE A 57 25.79 12.97 -21.90
N SER A 58 26.71 13.87 -21.57
CA SER A 58 27.80 13.60 -20.62
C SER A 58 27.24 13.24 -19.22
N THR A 59 26.23 13.97 -18.76
CA THR A 59 25.57 13.65 -17.49
C THR A 59 24.87 12.30 -17.53
N ALA A 60 24.16 12.00 -18.64
CA ALA A 60 23.46 10.73 -18.84
C ALA A 60 24.44 9.54 -18.91
N ASP A 61 25.64 9.73 -19.45
CA ASP A 61 26.68 8.69 -19.50
C ASP A 61 27.18 8.30 -18.10
N HIS A 62 27.20 9.25 -17.17
CA HIS A 62 27.56 9.01 -15.78
C HIS A 62 26.43 8.43 -14.92
N CYS A 63 25.16 8.49 -15.41
CA CYS A 63 24.03 7.93 -14.68
C CYS A 63 24.14 6.41 -14.51
N ARG A 64 23.75 5.93 -13.33
CA ARG A 64 23.65 4.49 -13.02
C ARG A 64 22.27 4.22 -12.38
N ASN A 65 21.93 2.94 -12.29
CA ASN A 65 20.65 2.53 -11.71
C ASN A 65 20.46 3.11 -10.31
N GLU A 66 19.23 3.52 -10.04
CA GLU A 66 18.78 4.12 -8.78
C GLU A 66 19.37 5.50 -8.44
N TYR A 67 20.10 6.14 -9.35
CA TYR A 67 20.44 7.56 -9.20
C TYR A 67 19.17 8.40 -9.17
N CYS A 68 19.12 9.37 -8.27
CA CYS A 68 18.01 10.33 -8.17
C CYS A 68 18.25 11.46 -9.15
N LEU A 69 17.30 11.69 -10.04
CA LEU A 69 17.43 12.60 -11.17
C LEU A 69 16.34 13.67 -11.17
N LYS A 70 16.71 14.86 -11.65
CA LYS A 70 15.80 15.87 -12.18
C LYS A 70 15.97 15.91 -13.69
N VAL A 71 14.86 15.88 -14.41
CA VAL A 71 14.79 15.94 -15.87
C VAL A 71 13.90 17.08 -16.28
N VAL A 72 14.38 17.94 -17.18
CA VAL A 72 13.55 18.92 -17.88
C VAL A 72 13.61 18.60 -19.38
N GLY A 73 12.47 18.48 -20.02
CA GLY A 73 12.44 18.13 -21.43
C GLY A 73 11.06 18.27 -22.06
N VAL A 74 11.01 18.16 -23.37
CA VAL A 74 9.77 18.21 -24.15
C VAL A 74 9.24 16.79 -24.38
N VAL A 75 7.97 16.62 -24.13
CA VAL A 75 7.27 15.36 -24.40
C VAL A 75 7.03 15.23 -25.92
N ARG A 76 7.36 14.07 -26.49
CA ARG A 76 7.08 13.76 -27.88
C ARG A 76 6.54 12.34 -28.04
N ALA A 77 5.86 12.07 -29.14
CA ALA A 77 5.44 10.72 -29.48
C ALA A 77 6.67 9.82 -29.72
N ARG A 78 6.61 8.59 -29.26
CA ARG A 78 7.63 7.58 -29.63
C ARG A 78 7.53 7.24 -31.10
N PRO A 79 8.66 6.93 -31.74
CA PRO A 79 8.66 6.42 -33.13
C PRO A 79 7.76 5.19 -33.28
N GLU A 80 7.19 5.00 -34.44
CA GLU A 80 6.40 3.80 -34.74
C GLU A 80 7.23 2.53 -34.51
N GLY A 81 6.59 1.51 -33.94
CA GLY A 81 7.25 0.25 -33.58
C GLY A 81 8.00 0.25 -32.23
N THR A 82 8.13 1.42 -31.55
CA THR A 82 8.79 1.50 -30.23
C THR A 82 7.82 1.76 -29.08
N LYS A 83 6.51 1.84 -29.36
CA LYS A 83 5.47 2.02 -28.36
C LYS A 83 5.37 0.81 -27.43
N ASN A 84 5.19 1.06 -26.14
CA ASN A 84 5.00 0.03 -25.11
C ASN A 84 3.58 0.08 -24.54
N PRO A 85 2.65 -0.77 -24.99
CA PRO A 85 1.24 -0.71 -24.55
C PRO A 85 1.03 -1.09 -23.08
N SER A 86 2.04 -1.64 -22.40
CA SER A 86 1.95 -2.00 -20.97
C SER A 86 2.16 -0.80 -20.03
N LEU A 87 2.56 0.36 -20.55
CA LEU A 87 2.78 1.58 -19.77
C LEU A 87 1.83 2.69 -20.23
N ILE A 88 1.31 3.48 -19.29
CA ILE A 88 0.53 4.69 -19.59
C ILE A 88 1.36 5.64 -20.46
N SER A 89 2.63 5.84 -20.09
CA SER A 89 3.60 6.66 -20.84
C SER A 89 4.16 5.97 -22.09
N GLY A 90 3.68 4.78 -22.41
CA GLY A 90 4.31 3.93 -23.46
C GLY A 90 4.20 4.45 -24.88
N GLY A 91 3.30 5.40 -25.15
CA GLY A 91 3.16 6.09 -26.43
C GLY A 91 4.08 7.30 -26.60
N VAL A 92 4.70 7.77 -25.50
CA VAL A 92 5.49 9.00 -25.47
C VAL A 92 6.88 8.81 -24.87
N GLU A 93 7.73 9.79 -25.09
CA GLU A 93 9.06 9.90 -24.49
C GLU A 93 9.38 11.37 -24.21
N VAL A 94 10.33 11.63 -23.33
CA VAL A 94 10.77 12.98 -22.98
C VAL A 94 12.13 13.24 -23.62
N LEU A 95 12.20 14.15 -24.60
CA LEU A 95 13.46 14.65 -25.14
C LEU A 95 14.11 15.58 -24.11
N CYS A 96 15.19 15.13 -23.50
CA CYS A 96 15.84 15.79 -22.39
C CYS A 96 16.55 17.07 -22.82
N HIS A 97 16.28 18.16 -22.13
CA HIS A 97 16.95 19.45 -22.31
C HIS A 97 17.91 19.77 -21.17
N GLU A 98 17.54 19.37 -19.94
CA GLU A 98 18.38 19.51 -18.74
C GLU A 98 18.31 18.20 -17.94
N LEU A 99 19.45 17.69 -17.56
CA LEU A 99 19.59 16.51 -16.70
C LEU A 99 20.50 16.85 -15.52
N GLU A 100 19.97 16.65 -14.33
CA GLU A 100 20.71 16.88 -13.08
C GLU A 100 20.71 15.61 -12.23
N ILE A 101 21.88 15.15 -11.82
CA ILE A 101 22.02 14.09 -10.81
C ILE A 101 21.90 14.73 -9.45
N LEU A 102 20.72 14.57 -8.83
CA LEU A 102 20.46 15.10 -7.48
C LEU A 102 21.21 14.30 -6.42
N ASN A 103 21.29 13.00 -6.61
CA ASN A 103 22.02 12.11 -5.70
C ASN A 103 22.44 10.82 -6.42
N PRO A 104 23.73 10.47 -6.37
CA PRO A 104 24.19 9.17 -6.84
C PRO A 104 23.78 8.06 -5.85
N SER A 105 23.78 6.83 -6.32
CA SER A 105 23.49 5.63 -5.51
C SER A 105 24.59 4.60 -5.65
N ALA A 106 24.88 3.87 -4.59
CA ALA A 106 25.63 2.62 -4.71
C ALA A 106 24.86 1.63 -5.60
N THR A 107 25.56 0.69 -6.23
CA THR A 107 24.93 -0.36 -7.04
C THR A 107 23.97 -1.17 -6.18
N PRO A 108 22.67 -1.26 -6.55
CA PRO A 108 21.71 -2.07 -5.81
C PRO A 108 22.12 -3.55 -5.79
N PRO A 109 21.87 -4.28 -4.69
CA PRO A 109 22.21 -5.69 -4.58
C PRO A 109 21.32 -6.62 -5.43
N PHE A 110 20.23 -6.10 -5.99
CA PHE A 110 19.32 -6.82 -6.89
C PHE A 110 18.60 -5.83 -7.81
N HIS A 111 18.04 -6.34 -8.90
CA HIS A 111 17.17 -5.56 -9.78
C HIS A 111 15.75 -5.51 -9.21
N LEU A 112 15.11 -4.33 -9.28
CA LEU A 112 13.74 -4.15 -8.76
C LEU A 112 12.68 -4.97 -9.50
N ASP A 113 12.98 -5.39 -10.74
CA ASP A 113 12.13 -6.24 -11.56
C ASP A 113 12.33 -7.74 -11.29
N ASP A 114 13.28 -8.12 -10.43
CA ASP A 114 13.51 -9.53 -10.10
C ASP A 114 12.37 -10.09 -9.25
N GLU A 115 11.62 -11.02 -9.82
CA GLU A 115 10.49 -11.67 -9.15
C GLU A 115 10.91 -12.80 -8.19
N ASN A 116 12.14 -13.32 -8.36
CA ASN A 116 12.62 -14.51 -7.64
C ASN A 116 13.50 -14.19 -6.42
N LEU A 117 13.34 -13.03 -5.83
CA LEU A 117 14.10 -12.65 -4.64
C LEU A 117 13.70 -13.47 -3.41
N SER A 118 14.71 -14.00 -2.70
CA SER A 118 14.48 -14.67 -1.43
C SER A 118 13.90 -13.71 -0.38
N GLU A 119 13.12 -14.22 0.55
CA GLU A 119 12.58 -13.42 1.65
C GLU A 119 13.70 -12.76 2.47
N THR A 120 14.77 -13.48 2.74
CA THR A 120 15.95 -12.95 3.47
C THR A 120 16.54 -11.74 2.76
N THR A 121 16.73 -11.80 1.44
CA THR A 121 17.24 -10.67 0.65
C THR A 121 16.29 -9.47 0.71
N ARG A 122 14.99 -9.71 0.56
CA ARG A 122 13.96 -8.68 0.63
C ARG A 122 13.90 -8.00 2.00
N LEU A 123 14.05 -8.75 3.08
CA LEU A 123 14.05 -8.21 4.45
C LEU A 123 15.34 -7.47 4.78
N THR A 124 16.49 -7.98 4.33
CA THR A 124 17.79 -7.31 4.52
C THR A 124 17.83 -5.94 3.83
N TYR A 125 17.30 -5.87 2.60
CA TYR A 125 17.29 -4.64 1.82
C TYR A 125 15.87 -4.06 1.67
N ARG A 126 15.15 -3.99 2.80
CA ARG A 126 13.71 -3.67 2.82
C ARG A 126 13.35 -2.35 2.13
N VAL A 127 14.19 -1.33 2.25
CA VAL A 127 13.97 -0.03 1.60
C VAL A 127 13.95 -0.16 0.07
N LEU A 128 14.81 -1.00 -0.50
CA LEU A 128 14.83 -1.28 -1.94
C LEU A 128 13.66 -2.18 -2.35
N ASP A 129 13.34 -3.21 -1.55
CA ASP A 129 12.17 -4.05 -1.79
C ASP A 129 10.88 -3.22 -1.85
N LEU A 130 10.74 -2.19 -1.02
CA LEU A 130 9.59 -1.27 -1.04
C LEU A 130 9.49 -0.42 -2.32
N ARG A 131 10.55 -0.30 -3.11
CA ARG A 131 10.52 0.34 -4.44
C ARG A 131 9.95 -0.56 -5.53
N ARG A 132 9.89 -1.87 -5.31
CA ARG A 132 9.37 -2.83 -6.29
C ARG A 132 7.88 -2.57 -6.56
N PRO A 133 7.43 -2.72 -7.83
CA PRO A 133 6.04 -2.44 -8.21
C PRO A 133 5.01 -3.22 -7.38
N VAL A 134 5.30 -4.49 -7.07
CA VAL A 134 4.42 -5.34 -6.25
C VAL A 134 4.25 -4.78 -4.83
N MET A 135 5.33 -4.29 -4.21
CA MET A 135 5.28 -3.73 -2.85
C MET A 135 4.59 -2.36 -2.85
N GLN A 136 4.84 -1.54 -3.86
CA GLN A 136 4.12 -0.27 -4.05
C GLN A 136 2.62 -0.51 -4.21
N LYS A 137 2.22 -1.50 -5.03
CA LYS A 137 0.83 -1.91 -5.20
C LYS A 137 0.22 -2.36 -3.87
N ASN A 138 0.91 -3.23 -3.11
CA ASN A 138 0.41 -3.76 -1.83
C ASN A 138 0.18 -2.64 -0.80
N LEU A 139 1.12 -1.70 -0.66
CA LEU A 139 0.97 -0.59 0.27
C LEU A 139 -0.17 0.37 -0.15
N ARG A 140 -0.32 0.63 -1.45
CA ARG A 140 -1.43 1.43 -1.97
C ARG A 140 -2.78 0.73 -1.76
N THR A 141 -2.85 -0.58 -2.00
CA THR A 141 -4.07 -1.36 -1.73
C THR A 141 -4.44 -1.28 -0.26
N ARG A 142 -3.47 -1.47 0.66
CA ARG A 142 -3.69 -1.31 2.10
C ARG A 142 -4.21 0.09 2.45
N TYR A 143 -3.58 1.14 1.91
CA TYR A 143 -4.02 2.52 2.12
C TYR A 143 -5.46 2.74 1.63
N ARG A 144 -5.77 2.31 0.39
CA ARG A 144 -7.12 2.45 -0.20
C ARG A 144 -8.16 1.69 0.62
N THR A 145 -7.84 0.48 1.07
CA THR A 145 -8.70 -0.32 1.95
C THR A 145 -9.03 0.44 3.23
N ALA A 146 -8.02 0.96 3.93
CA ALA A 146 -8.23 1.73 5.16
C ALA A 146 -9.09 2.99 4.90
N MET A 147 -8.88 3.67 3.77
CA MET A 147 -9.68 4.85 3.40
C MET A 147 -11.12 4.48 3.04
N ALA A 148 -11.36 3.35 2.37
CA ALA A 148 -12.70 2.87 2.06
C ALA A 148 -13.48 2.55 3.34
N PHE A 149 -12.85 1.87 4.31
CA PHE A 149 -13.44 1.65 5.63
C PHE A 149 -13.81 2.97 6.31
N ARG A 150 -12.88 3.93 6.36
CA ARG A 150 -13.14 5.24 7.00
C ARG A 150 -14.31 5.97 6.37
N LYS A 151 -14.35 6.08 5.04
CA LYS A 151 -15.42 6.76 4.32
C LYS A 151 -16.78 6.13 4.57
N PHE A 152 -16.85 4.79 4.49
CA PHE A 152 -18.09 4.08 4.72
C PHE A 152 -18.60 4.25 6.15
N LEU A 153 -17.72 4.08 7.13
CA LEU A 153 -18.08 4.17 8.55
C LEU A 153 -18.49 5.60 8.93
N ASP A 154 -17.75 6.61 8.46
CA ASP A 154 -18.10 8.01 8.64
C ASP A 154 -19.47 8.35 8.05
N ALA A 155 -19.73 7.92 6.81
CA ALA A 155 -21.03 8.12 6.15
C ALA A 155 -22.21 7.42 6.86
N ASN A 156 -21.90 6.39 7.68
CA ASN A 156 -22.90 5.67 8.49
C ASN A 156 -22.92 6.14 9.96
N GLY A 157 -22.31 7.28 10.27
CA GLY A 157 -22.38 7.94 11.56
C GLY A 157 -21.48 7.33 12.64
N PHE A 158 -20.45 6.56 12.25
CA PHE A 158 -19.44 6.07 13.17
C PHE A 158 -18.39 7.13 13.45
N ILE A 159 -17.93 7.18 14.68
CA ILE A 159 -16.91 8.12 15.16
C ILE A 159 -15.59 7.36 15.32
N ASP A 160 -14.53 7.85 14.67
CA ASP A 160 -13.15 7.35 14.85
C ASP A 160 -12.60 7.89 16.16
N VAL A 161 -12.39 7.02 17.14
CA VAL A 161 -11.85 7.40 18.45
C VAL A 161 -10.56 6.65 18.72
N GLU A 162 -9.46 7.37 18.86
CA GLU A 162 -8.17 6.83 19.21
C GLU A 162 -8.13 6.49 20.72
N THR A 163 -7.76 5.25 21.03
CA THR A 163 -7.67 4.74 22.42
C THR A 163 -6.21 4.59 22.85
N PRO A 164 -5.91 4.65 24.16
CA PRO A 164 -4.54 4.51 24.67
C PRO A 164 -3.89 3.18 24.28
N ALA A 165 -2.61 3.23 23.89
CA ALA A 165 -1.78 2.04 23.63
C ALA A 165 -1.06 1.54 24.89
N LEU A 166 -0.75 2.41 25.86
CA LEU A 166 -0.20 2.02 27.14
C LEU A 166 -1.34 1.86 28.14
N THR A 167 -1.74 0.62 28.41
CA THR A 167 -2.93 0.31 29.20
C THR A 167 -2.59 -0.57 30.40
N ARG A 168 -3.59 -0.88 31.17
CA ARG A 168 -3.54 -1.96 32.15
C ARG A 168 -3.76 -3.29 31.46
N SER A 169 -3.10 -4.36 31.96
CA SER A 169 -3.35 -5.72 31.52
C SER A 169 -4.83 -6.10 31.63
N THR A 170 -5.37 -6.73 30.58
CA THR A 170 -6.75 -7.21 30.53
C THR A 170 -6.76 -8.69 30.11
N PRO A 171 -7.61 -9.53 30.73
CA PRO A 171 -7.66 -10.95 30.42
C PRO A 171 -8.47 -11.21 29.14
N GLU A 172 -7.87 -11.00 27.96
CA GLU A 172 -8.53 -11.17 26.65
C GLU A 172 -8.17 -12.48 25.91
N GLY A 173 -7.52 -13.43 26.58
CA GLY A 173 -7.25 -14.76 26.04
C GLY A 173 -5.83 -15.00 25.54
N ALA A 174 -5.11 -13.99 25.07
CA ALA A 174 -3.68 -14.05 24.76
C ALA A 174 -2.84 -13.54 25.94
N ARG A 175 -1.51 -13.72 25.86
CA ARG A 175 -0.59 -13.03 26.78
C ARG A 175 -0.36 -11.61 26.31
N ASP A 176 -0.22 -10.68 27.26
CA ASP A 176 0.08 -9.29 26.98
C ASP A 176 1.59 -9.08 26.79
N TYR A 177 1.95 -8.20 25.85
CA TYR A 177 3.27 -7.60 25.85
C TYR A 177 3.36 -6.52 26.93
N LEU A 178 4.36 -6.64 27.82
CA LEU A 178 4.55 -5.74 28.95
C LEU A 178 5.61 -4.69 28.63
N VAL A 179 5.34 -3.45 29.00
CA VAL A 179 6.26 -2.32 28.90
C VAL A 179 6.61 -1.84 30.31
N PRO A 180 7.87 -1.95 30.76
CA PRO A 180 8.25 -1.50 32.10
C PRO A 180 8.01 0.00 32.29
N SER A 181 7.44 0.36 33.45
CA SER A 181 7.31 1.77 33.85
C SER A 181 8.65 2.31 34.35
N ARG A 182 9.15 3.37 33.73
CA ARG A 182 10.35 4.05 34.19
C ARG A 182 10.12 4.90 35.45
N VAL A 183 8.88 5.34 35.65
CA VAL A 183 8.50 6.26 36.73
C VAL A 183 8.10 5.50 38.00
N GLN A 184 7.53 4.32 37.85
CA GLN A 184 7.07 3.50 38.98
C GLN A 184 7.78 2.16 38.97
N GLU A 185 8.69 1.98 39.92
CA GLU A 185 9.48 0.76 40.06
C GLU A 185 8.59 -0.46 40.27
N GLY A 186 8.88 -1.56 39.60
CA GLY A 186 8.13 -2.81 39.66
C GLY A 186 6.76 -2.81 38.97
N CYS A 187 6.37 -1.70 38.31
CA CYS A 187 5.13 -1.59 37.56
C CYS A 187 5.34 -1.69 36.06
N PHE A 188 4.27 -2.18 35.37
CA PHE A 188 4.29 -2.37 33.92
C PHE A 188 2.99 -1.84 33.31
N PHE A 189 3.11 -1.30 32.10
CA PHE A 189 2.00 -1.17 31.18
C PHE A 189 1.86 -2.43 30.36
N ALA A 190 0.66 -2.70 29.84
CA ALA A 190 0.41 -3.70 28.83
C ALA A 190 0.07 -3.05 27.50
N LEU A 191 0.53 -3.64 26.38
CA LEU A 191 0.08 -3.26 25.04
C LEU A 191 -1.28 -3.94 24.76
N PRO A 192 -2.24 -3.24 24.13
CA PRO A 192 -3.61 -3.74 23.99
C PRO A 192 -3.67 -4.93 23.01
N GLN A 193 -4.37 -5.98 23.42
CA GLN A 193 -4.75 -7.09 22.53
C GLN A 193 -5.89 -6.70 21.58
N SER A 194 -6.75 -5.80 22.03
CA SER A 194 -7.79 -5.07 21.32
C SER A 194 -8.21 -3.87 22.17
N PRO A 195 -8.93 -2.88 21.64
CA PRO A 195 -9.48 -1.76 22.41
C PRO A 195 -10.79 -2.13 23.14
N GLN A 196 -11.01 -3.39 23.49
CA GLN A 196 -12.29 -3.94 23.99
C GLN A 196 -12.86 -3.16 25.17
N LEU A 197 -12.05 -2.89 26.18
CA LEU A 197 -12.51 -2.16 27.36
C LEU A 197 -12.92 -0.71 27.01
N PHE A 198 -12.11 -0.05 26.19
CA PHE A 198 -12.35 1.36 25.82
C PHE A 198 -13.59 1.52 24.95
N LYS A 199 -13.80 0.64 23.97
CA LYS A 199 -14.98 0.73 23.10
C LYS A 199 -16.28 0.49 23.89
N GLN A 200 -16.28 -0.42 24.86
CA GLN A 200 -17.43 -0.61 25.76
C GLN A 200 -17.68 0.62 26.62
N LEU A 201 -16.62 1.23 27.17
CA LEU A 201 -16.75 2.49 27.94
C LEU A 201 -17.27 3.63 27.07
N LEU A 202 -16.90 3.69 25.80
CA LEU A 202 -17.42 4.67 24.84
C LEU A 202 -18.93 4.47 24.60
N MET A 203 -19.40 3.21 24.51
CA MET A 203 -20.85 2.94 24.43
C MET A 203 -21.58 3.44 25.68
N VAL A 204 -21.04 3.18 26.87
CA VAL A 204 -21.58 3.71 28.15
C VAL A 204 -21.56 5.23 28.18
N ALA A 205 -20.56 5.86 27.57
CA ALA A 205 -20.43 7.32 27.46
C ALA A 205 -21.34 7.95 26.38
N GLY A 206 -22.12 7.15 25.66
CA GLY A 206 -23.10 7.62 24.67
C GLY A 206 -22.59 7.76 23.25
N PHE A 207 -21.44 7.13 22.91
CA PHE A 207 -20.95 7.05 21.53
C PHE A 207 -21.59 5.83 20.86
N ASP A 208 -22.74 5.96 20.30
CA ASP A 208 -23.56 4.87 19.75
C ASP A 208 -22.87 4.04 18.66
N ARG A 209 -21.97 4.65 17.90
CA ARG A 209 -21.26 4.04 16.80
C ARG A 209 -19.80 4.46 16.84
N TYR A 210 -18.96 3.55 17.26
CA TYR A 210 -17.52 3.71 17.35
C TYR A 210 -16.81 2.85 16.31
N TYR A 211 -15.70 3.34 15.77
CA TYR A 211 -14.71 2.53 15.13
C TYR A 211 -13.29 3.06 15.37
N GLN A 212 -12.31 2.20 15.14
CA GLN A 212 -10.90 2.57 15.12
C GLN A 212 -10.13 1.62 14.22
N ILE A 213 -9.18 2.14 13.41
CA ILE A 213 -8.16 1.31 12.75
C ILE A 213 -6.95 1.29 13.66
N VAL A 214 -6.80 0.23 14.44
CA VAL A 214 -5.92 0.18 15.61
C VAL A 214 -4.88 -0.92 15.52
N LYS A 215 -3.70 -0.66 16.07
CA LYS A 215 -2.67 -1.67 16.31
C LYS A 215 -3.02 -2.50 17.53
N CYS A 216 -2.95 -3.83 17.35
CA CYS A 216 -3.18 -4.81 18.41
C CYS A 216 -1.95 -5.70 18.54
N PHE A 217 -1.72 -6.19 19.77
CA PHE A 217 -0.53 -6.93 20.14
C PHE A 217 -0.94 -8.20 20.92
N ARG A 218 -0.45 -9.35 20.49
CA ARG A 218 -0.73 -10.63 21.16
C ARG A 218 0.53 -11.46 21.21
N ASP A 219 0.97 -11.84 22.40
CA ASP A 219 2.10 -12.76 22.60
C ASP A 219 1.58 -14.19 22.54
N GLU A 220 1.41 -14.69 21.33
CA GLU A 220 0.92 -16.03 21.01
C GLU A 220 1.89 -16.76 20.09
N ASP A 221 1.75 -18.08 19.99
CA ASP A 221 2.48 -18.87 19.02
C ASP A 221 2.14 -18.42 17.58
N LEU A 222 3.18 -18.16 16.80
CA LEU A 222 3.03 -17.69 15.42
C LEU A 222 2.50 -18.83 14.54
N ARG A 223 1.58 -18.48 13.66
CA ARG A 223 1.11 -19.32 12.56
C ARG A 223 1.40 -18.61 11.23
N ALA A 224 1.21 -19.29 10.11
CA ALA A 224 1.53 -18.74 8.79
C ALA A 224 0.91 -17.36 8.50
N ASP A 225 -0.28 -17.11 9.03
CA ASP A 225 -1.06 -15.89 8.83
C ASP A 225 -1.15 -14.96 10.07
N ARG A 226 -0.48 -15.34 11.18
CA ARG A 226 -0.54 -14.59 12.43
C ARG A 226 0.78 -13.92 12.75
N GLN A 227 0.69 -12.66 13.15
CA GLN A 227 1.82 -11.85 13.62
C GLN A 227 1.54 -11.34 15.04
N PRO A 228 2.58 -11.15 15.86
CA PRO A 228 2.41 -10.63 17.23
C PRO A 228 1.88 -9.20 17.26
N GLU A 229 2.12 -8.44 16.19
CA GLU A 229 1.58 -7.11 15.95
C GLU A 229 0.78 -7.10 14.66
N PHE A 230 -0.48 -6.67 14.74
CA PHE A 230 -1.38 -6.61 13.60
C PHE A 230 -2.34 -5.41 13.70
N THR A 231 -3.07 -5.15 12.63
CA THR A 231 -4.04 -4.05 12.59
C THR A 231 -5.45 -4.62 12.51
N GLN A 232 -6.35 -4.09 13.34
CA GLN A 232 -7.79 -4.36 13.27
C GLN A 232 -8.54 -3.13 12.77
N VAL A 233 -9.64 -3.36 12.07
CA VAL A 233 -10.75 -2.41 12.02
C VAL A 233 -11.69 -2.84 13.11
N ASP A 234 -11.66 -2.13 14.23
CA ASP A 234 -12.47 -2.43 15.40
C ASP A 234 -13.73 -1.56 15.39
N ILE A 235 -14.88 -2.17 15.62
CA ILE A 235 -16.19 -1.53 15.50
C ILE A 235 -17.04 -1.91 16.73
N GLU A 236 -17.75 -0.94 17.30
CA GLU A 236 -18.72 -1.19 18.35
C GLU A 236 -19.96 -0.35 18.12
N THR A 237 -21.13 -0.91 18.40
CA THR A 237 -22.42 -0.22 18.23
C THR A 237 -23.36 -0.47 19.39
N SER A 238 -24.20 0.52 19.71
CA SER A 238 -25.34 0.41 20.59
C SER A 238 -26.63 0.42 19.77
N PHE A 239 -27.72 -0.13 20.34
CA PHE A 239 -29.10 -0.06 19.83
C PHE A 239 -29.33 -0.69 18.44
N LEU A 240 -28.41 -1.50 17.93
CA LEU A 240 -28.59 -2.27 16.72
C LEU A 240 -28.85 -3.74 17.05
N ASN A 241 -29.81 -4.35 16.36
CA ASN A 241 -30.03 -5.79 16.44
C ASN A 241 -29.08 -6.56 15.50
N MET A 242 -29.13 -7.89 15.59
CA MET A 242 -28.25 -8.78 14.83
C MET A 242 -28.40 -8.61 13.30
N ASP A 243 -29.62 -8.42 12.79
CA ASP A 243 -29.87 -8.29 11.37
C ASP A 243 -29.37 -6.95 10.82
N GLU A 244 -29.55 -5.87 11.59
CA GLU A 244 -29.06 -4.54 11.25
C GLU A 244 -27.53 -4.50 11.18
N ILE A 245 -26.83 -5.08 12.18
CA ILE A 245 -25.36 -5.16 12.17
C ILE A 245 -24.89 -6.02 10.98
N ARG A 246 -25.52 -7.16 10.74
CA ARG A 246 -25.14 -8.05 9.62
C ARG A 246 -25.32 -7.35 8.28
N GLY A 247 -26.44 -6.65 8.08
CA GLY A 247 -26.68 -5.88 6.87
C GLY A 247 -25.66 -4.77 6.66
N LEU A 248 -25.36 -4.02 7.70
CA LEU A 248 -24.34 -2.94 7.68
C LEU A 248 -22.95 -3.49 7.34
N MET A 249 -22.55 -4.61 7.94
CA MET A 249 -21.24 -5.23 7.68
C MET A 249 -21.17 -5.84 6.27
N GLU A 250 -22.26 -6.40 5.75
CA GLU A 250 -22.32 -6.87 4.38
C GLU A 250 -22.12 -5.71 3.40
N GLU A 251 -22.82 -4.59 3.60
CA GLU A 251 -22.68 -3.40 2.76
C GLU A 251 -21.25 -2.81 2.85
N LEU A 252 -20.65 -2.76 4.04
CA LEU A 252 -19.27 -2.35 4.25
C LEU A 252 -18.31 -3.18 3.40
N ILE A 253 -18.41 -4.51 3.49
CA ILE A 253 -17.50 -5.41 2.75
C ILE A 253 -17.70 -5.24 1.24
N ARG A 254 -18.94 -5.15 0.77
CA ARG A 254 -19.27 -4.91 -0.65
C ARG A 254 -18.64 -3.62 -1.15
N THR A 255 -18.82 -2.53 -0.40
CA THR A 255 -18.27 -1.21 -0.74
C THR A 255 -16.74 -1.24 -0.80
N VAL A 256 -16.09 -1.85 0.19
CA VAL A 256 -14.63 -1.95 0.23
C VAL A 256 -14.08 -2.75 -0.96
N PHE A 257 -14.68 -3.91 -1.27
CA PHE A 257 -14.23 -4.71 -2.42
C PHE A 257 -14.49 -4.00 -3.76
N LYS A 258 -15.62 -3.30 -3.88
CA LYS A 258 -15.92 -2.53 -5.09
C LYS A 258 -14.95 -1.36 -5.28
N GLU A 259 -14.70 -0.55 -4.23
CA GLU A 259 -13.81 0.61 -4.35
C GLU A 259 -12.34 0.25 -4.54
N VAL A 260 -11.88 -0.83 -3.92
CA VAL A 260 -10.45 -1.16 -3.88
C VAL A 260 -10.02 -2.10 -5.01
N LEU A 261 -10.86 -3.08 -5.33
CA LEU A 261 -10.54 -4.17 -6.27
C LEU A 261 -11.45 -4.19 -7.50
N ASP A 262 -12.45 -3.31 -7.56
CA ASP A 262 -13.52 -3.31 -8.59
C ASP A 262 -14.26 -4.66 -8.67
N VAL A 263 -14.39 -5.35 -7.53
CA VAL A 263 -15.15 -6.59 -7.40
C VAL A 263 -16.55 -6.26 -6.92
N ASP A 264 -17.55 -6.70 -7.67
CA ASP A 264 -18.95 -6.52 -7.34
C ASP A 264 -19.58 -7.85 -6.93
N PHE A 265 -20.12 -7.90 -5.71
CA PHE A 265 -20.85 -9.06 -5.20
C PHE A 265 -22.34 -8.92 -5.57
N VAL A 266 -22.76 -9.55 -6.65
CA VAL A 266 -24.12 -9.44 -7.19
C VAL A 266 -25.17 -10.01 -6.24
N ASN A 267 -24.87 -11.14 -5.59
CA ASN A 267 -25.80 -11.82 -4.69
C ASN A 267 -25.55 -11.47 -3.22
N PRO A 268 -26.58 -11.48 -2.36
CA PRO A 268 -26.41 -11.38 -0.92
C PRO A 268 -25.47 -12.47 -0.37
N PHE A 269 -24.77 -12.18 0.71
CA PHE A 269 -23.94 -13.20 1.33
C PHE A 269 -24.83 -14.29 1.93
N PRO A 270 -24.53 -15.58 1.66
CA PRO A 270 -25.36 -16.67 2.18
C PRO A 270 -25.27 -16.73 3.71
N VAL A 271 -26.42 -16.93 4.34
CA VAL A 271 -26.53 -17.12 5.79
C VAL A 271 -26.72 -18.60 6.06
N MET A 272 -25.95 -19.15 6.95
CA MET A 272 -25.98 -20.57 7.37
C MET A 272 -26.13 -20.66 8.89
N LEU A 273 -27.00 -21.57 9.33
CA LEU A 273 -27.11 -21.87 10.76
C LEU A 273 -25.88 -22.67 11.22
N TRP A 274 -25.50 -22.50 12.48
CA TRP A 274 -24.34 -23.20 13.05
C TRP A 274 -24.46 -24.73 12.95
N ASP A 275 -25.65 -25.28 13.27
CA ASP A 275 -25.93 -26.72 13.17
C ASP A 275 -25.73 -27.25 11.75
N ASP A 276 -26.19 -26.49 10.74
CA ASP A 276 -26.00 -26.82 9.33
C ASP A 276 -24.49 -26.79 8.92
N ALA A 277 -23.76 -25.81 9.41
CA ALA A 277 -22.32 -25.71 9.16
C ALA A 277 -21.57 -26.89 9.76
N MET A 278 -21.84 -27.22 11.02
CA MET A 278 -21.25 -28.37 11.71
C MET A 278 -21.61 -29.70 11.05
N ALA A 279 -22.88 -29.88 10.67
CA ALA A 279 -23.34 -31.11 10.00
C ALA A 279 -22.73 -31.31 8.62
N LYS A 280 -22.54 -30.21 7.84
CA LYS A 280 -22.04 -30.28 6.46
C LYS A 280 -20.51 -30.25 6.36
N TYR A 281 -19.85 -29.51 7.24
CA TYR A 281 -18.42 -29.17 7.11
C TYR A 281 -17.59 -29.54 8.33
N GLY A 282 -18.21 -29.91 9.45
CA GLY A 282 -17.52 -30.17 10.72
C GLY A 282 -16.84 -28.93 11.32
N SER A 283 -17.18 -27.75 10.85
CA SER A 283 -16.57 -26.47 11.26
C SER A 283 -17.54 -25.33 11.00
N ASP A 284 -17.55 -24.37 11.92
CA ASP A 284 -18.22 -23.07 11.75
C ASP A 284 -17.42 -22.07 10.88
N LYS A 285 -16.17 -22.43 10.58
CA LYS A 285 -15.27 -21.66 9.70
C LYS A 285 -15.26 -22.26 8.31
N GLN A 286 -16.38 -22.16 7.62
CA GLN A 286 -16.46 -22.65 6.26
C GLN A 286 -15.52 -21.85 5.34
N ILE A 287 -14.48 -22.51 4.85
CA ILE A 287 -13.73 -22.05 3.70
C ILE A 287 -14.54 -22.48 2.48
N GLY A 288 -15.00 -21.53 1.68
CA GLY A 288 -15.65 -21.83 0.42
C GLY A 288 -14.79 -22.82 -0.37
N ARG A 289 -15.40 -23.81 -1.02
CA ARG A 289 -14.68 -24.72 -1.90
C ARG A 289 -13.88 -23.88 -2.89
N ALA A 290 -12.56 -23.86 -2.74
CA ALA A 290 -11.71 -23.63 -3.89
C ALA A 290 -12.15 -24.67 -4.92
N HIS A 291 -12.62 -24.25 -6.07
CA HIS A 291 -12.88 -25.17 -7.16
C HIS A 291 -11.55 -25.86 -7.47
N VAL A 292 -11.49 -27.14 -7.15
CA VAL A 292 -10.48 -28.04 -7.66
C VAL A 292 -10.75 -28.24 -9.13
#